data_d88e525e64cb1030d877780697499316
#
_entry.id   d88e525e64cb1030d877780697499316
#
_cell.length_a   1.000
_cell.length_b   1.000
_cell.length_c   1.000
_cell.angle_alpha   90.00
_cell.angle_beta   90.00
_cell.angle_gamma   90.00
#
_symmetry.space_group_name_H-M   'P 1'
#
loop_
_entity.id
_entity.type
_entity.pdbx_description
1 polymer ?
#
loop_
_entity_poly.entity_id
_entity_poly.type
_entity_poly.pdbx_seq_one_letter_code
_entity_poly.pdbx_strand_id
1 'polypeptide(L)'
;KCFLGGTPYGLMEAAGLRTTEIDALYDWEENHGISEPGNHLEISGIYTCKNLCELVKVSDAEVLMRYGDDFYAGTPVVTHKSYGKGHVYYVGADMEQAFYSDFYGKAAKEAGIQAPLGFVPAEVSVTLRENQENEYLFIQNYARETKAVPVPAEYEVIYGAADEIM
;
A
#
# COMPACT_ATOMS: atom_id res chain seq x y z
N LYS A 1 -25.91 8.13 2.55
CA LYS A 1 -26.67 6.96 2.09
C LYS A 1 -25.97 5.72 2.62
N CYS A 2 -26.67 4.90 3.43
CA CYS A 2 -26.18 3.56 3.77
C CYS A 2 -26.35 2.67 2.54
N PHE A 3 -25.31 1.91 2.20
CA PHE A 3 -25.39 0.88 1.17
C PHE A 3 -26.04 -0.37 1.79
N LEU A 4 -27.14 -0.81 1.21
CA LEU A 4 -27.78 -2.08 1.57
C LEU A 4 -27.04 -3.19 0.81
N GLY A 5 -26.27 -4.00 1.48
CA GLY A 5 -25.58 -5.14 0.85
C GLY A 5 -24.20 -5.46 1.39
N GLY A 6 -23.74 -4.75 2.43
CA GLY A 6 -22.45 -4.98 3.07
C GLY A 6 -21.26 -4.35 2.33
N THR A 7 -20.09 -4.49 2.90
CA THR A 7 -18.83 -3.97 2.37
C THR A 7 -17.91 -5.13 1.95
N PRO A 8 -17.02 -4.93 0.96
CA PRO A 8 -16.92 -3.78 0.04
C PRO A 8 -18.04 -3.80 -1.02
N TYR A 9 -18.97 -2.87 -0.94
CA TYR A 9 -20.13 -2.82 -1.82
C TYR A 9 -19.74 -2.81 -3.32
N GLY A 10 -20.34 -3.73 -4.08
CA GLY A 10 -20.05 -3.89 -5.52
C GLY A 10 -18.69 -4.52 -5.84
N LEU A 11 -17.82 -4.73 -4.84
CA LEU A 11 -16.48 -5.31 -5.03
C LEU A 11 -16.31 -6.68 -4.34
N MET A 12 -17.34 -7.20 -3.68
CA MET A 12 -17.26 -8.46 -2.93
C MET A 12 -16.81 -9.64 -3.78
N GLU A 13 -17.29 -9.73 -5.01
CA GLU A 13 -16.89 -10.77 -5.96
C GLU A 13 -15.41 -10.61 -6.34
N ALA A 14 -14.99 -9.40 -6.69
CA ALA A 14 -13.61 -9.10 -7.06
C ALA A 14 -12.64 -9.31 -5.90
N ALA A 15 -13.03 -8.93 -4.69
CA ALA A 15 -12.22 -9.10 -3.48
C ALA A 15 -12.29 -10.52 -2.91
N GLY A 16 -13.30 -11.31 -3.27
CA GLY A 16 -13.49 -12.67 -2.76
C GLY A 16 -13.83 -12.74 -1.28
N LEU A 17 -14.47 -11.71 -0.75
CA LEU A 17 -14.82 -11.60 0.67
C LEU A 17 -15.99 -10.63 0.90
N ARG A 18 -16.48 -10.63 2.15
CA ARG A 18 -17.39 -9.60 2.67
C ARG A 18 -17.01 -9.23 4.09
N THR A 19 -17.14 -7.97 4.45
CA THR A 19 -17.05 -7.50 5.84
C THR A 19 -18.33 -7.87 6.58
N THR A 20 -18.18 -8.45 7.75
CA THR A 20 -19.30 -8.86 8.60
C THR A 20 -19.48 -7.95 9.80
N GLU A 21 -18.38 -7.38 10.30
CA GLU A 21 -18.35 -6.52 11.46
C GLU A 21 -17.18 -5.55 11.35
N ILE A 22 -17.25 -4.42 12.03
CA ILE A 22 -16.20 -3.44 12.13
C ILE A 22 -15.99 -3.17 13.62
N ASP A 23 -14.80 -3.41 14.10
CA ASP A 23 -14.36 -3.11 15.45
C ASP A 23 -13.56 -1.80 15.45
N ALA A 24 -14.01 -0.84 16.23
CA ALA A 24 -13.34 0.45 16.41
C ALA A 24 -12.52 0.41 17.71
N LEU A 25 -11.21 0.47 17.57
CA LEU A 25 -10.27 0.45 18.68
C LEU A 25 -10.18 1.83 19.34
N TYR A 26 -10.11 1.86 20.66
CA TYR A 26 -9.78 3.07 21.40
C TYR A 26 -8.31 3.44 21.24
N ASP A 27 -7.95 4.69 21.54
CA ASP A 27 -6.57 5.22 21.36
C ASP A 27 -5.49 4.42 22.10
N TRP A 28 -5.86 3.67 23.15
CA TRP A 28 -4.96 2.82 23.95
C TRP A 28 -5.01 1.34 23.56
N GLU A 29 -5.82 0.98 22.59
CA GLU A 29 -5.94 -0.39 22.08
C GLU A 29 -5.20 -0.55 20.76
N GLU A 30 -4.72 -1.75 20.54
CA GLU A 30 -4.09 -2.16 19.29
C GLU A 30 -4.32 -3.64 19.05
N ASN A 31 -4.27 -4.06 17.82
CA ASN A 31 -4.21 -5.45 17.40
C ASN A 31 -2.99 -5.62 16.50
N HIS A 32 -2.69 -6.83 16.10
CA HIS A 32 -1.56 -7.13 15.23
C HIS A 32 -2.01 -7.95 14.02
N GLY A 33 -1.50 -7.58 12.84
CA GLY A 33 -1.56 -8.42 11.65
C GLY A 33 -0.33 -9.31 11.59
N ILE A 34 -0.51 -10.61 11.57
CA ILE A 34 0.55 -11.62 11.50
C ILE A 34 0.55 -12.24 10.12
N SER A 35 1.70 -12.22 9.44
CA SER A 35 1.83 -12.76 8.09
C SER A 35 1.68 -14.28 8.04
N GLU A 36 0.92 -14.79 7.07
CA GLU A 36 0.85 -16.21 6.76
C GLU A 36 2.13 -16.65 6.01
N PRO A 37 2.74 -17.76 6.39
CA PRO A 37 3.91 -18.28 5.68
C PRO A 37 3.60 -18.62 4.22
N GLY A 38 4.48 -18.19 3.31
CA GLY A 38 4.36 -18.51 1.89
C GLY A 38 3.20 -17.80 1.18
N ASN A 39 2.70 -16.71 1.75
CA ASN A 39 1.64 -15.90 1.12
C ASN A 39 2.11 -15.30 -0.21
N HIS A 40 1.15 -14.99 -1.08
CA HIS A 40 1.37 -14.53 -2.46
C HIS A 40 2.35 -13.36 -2.60
N LEU A 41 2.28 -12.36 -1.73
CA LEU A 41 3.19 -11.20 -1.78
C LEU A 41 4.51 -11.42 -1.03
N GLU A 42 4.71 -12.58 -0.38
CA GLU A 42 5.88 -12.82 0.47
C GLU A 42 6.06 -11.75 1.57
N ILE A 43 4.96 -11.15 2.04
CA ILE A 43 4.99 -10.27 3.20
C ILE A 43 5.32 -11.12 4.42
N SER A 44 6.27 -10.66 5.23
CA SER A 44 6.70 -11.37 6.44
C SER A 44 6.84 -10.40 7.60
N GLY A 45 6.28 -10.76 8.75
CA GLY A 45 6.37 -9.95 9.95
C GLY A 45 5.06 -9.88 10.73
N ILE A 46 5.11 -9.05 11.75
CA ILE A 46 3.97 -8.67 12.59
C ILE A 46 3.88 -7.15 12.50
N TYR A 47 2.69 -6.63 12.20
CA TYR A 47 2.46 -5.20 12.03
C TYR A 47 1.29 -4.76 12.91
N THR A 48 1.42 -3.59 13.51
CA THR A 48 0.40 -3.02 14.39
C THR A 48 -0.82 -2.53 13.60
N CYS A 49 -2.01 -2.85 14.12
CA CYS A 49 -3.31 -2.34 13.65
C CYS A 49 -3.89 -1.40 14.71
N LYS A 50 -4.38 -0.24 14.29
CA LYS A 50 -4.99 0.76 15.17
C LYS A 50 -6.30 1.28 14.60
N ASN A 51 -7.02 2.03 15.39
CA ASN A 51 -8.24 2.74 15.03
C ASN A 51 -9.40 1.85 14.58
N LEU A 52 -9.20 0.97 13.61
CA LEU A 52 -10.27 0.19 12.99
C LEU A 52 -9.77 -1.17 12.51
N CYS A 53 -10.53 -2.20 12.85
CA CYS A 53 -10.34 -3.58 12.39
C CYS A 53 -11.64 -4.12 11.79
N GLU A 54 -11.60 -4.54 10.53
CA GLU A 54 -12.74 -5.17 9.86
C GLU A 54 -12.68 -6.69 9.97
N LEU A 55 -13.75 -7.29 10.43
CA LEU A 55 -13.89 -8.74 10.47
C LEU A 55 -14.47 -9.20 9.14
N VAL A 56 -13.67 -9.89 8.35
CA VAL A 56 -14.05 -10.34 7.01
C VAL A 56 -14.32 -11.83 6.95
N LYS A 57 -15.34 -12.19 6.17
CA LYS A 57 -15.62 -13.58 5.79
C LYS A 57 -15.15 -13.79 4.35
N VAL A 58 -14.08 -14.55 4.20
CA VAL A 58 -13.51 -14.93 2.91
C VAL A 58 -14.38 -15.99 2.23
N SER A 59 -14.61 -15.85 0.93
CA SER A 59 -15.25 -16.85 0.05
C SER A 59 -14.22 -17.63 -0.78
N ASP A 60 -13.34 -16.92 -1.49
CA ASP A 60 -12.35 -17.52 -2.39
C ASP A 60 -11.06 -16.69 -2.54
N ALA A 61 -10.84 -15.70 -1.65
CA ALA A 61 -9.57 -15.00 -1.55
C ALA A 61 -8.54 -15.80 -0.74
N GLU A 62 -7.28 -15.64 -1.07
CA GLU A 62 -6.16 -16.11 -0.26
C GLU A 62 -5.96 -15.17 0.94
N VAL A 63 -5.64 -15.72 2.10
CA VAL A 63 -5.32 -14.94 3.29
C VAL A 63 -3.81 -14.72 3.34
N LEU A 64 -3.40 -13.44 3.32
CA LEU A 64 -2.00 -13.07 3.43
C LEU A 64 -1.58 -12.82 4.89
N MET A 65 -2.49 -12.30 5.69
CA MET A 65 -2.27 -12.02 7.11
C MET A 65 -3.53 -12.23 7.94
N ARG A 66 -3.33 -12.56 9.22
CA ARG A 66 -4.41 -12.74 10.21
C ARG A 66 -4.21 -11.85 11.41
N TYR A 67 -5.31 -11.50 12.08
CA TYR A 67 -5.27 -10.85 13.38
C TYR A 67 -4.61 -11.75 14.43
N GLY A 68 -3.76 -11.15 15.27
CA GLY A 68 -3.04 -11.85 16.34
C GLY A 68 -3.76 -11.86 17.67
N ASP A 69 -4.60 -10.86 17.91
CA ASP A 69 -5.15 -10.59 19.24
C ASP A 69 -6.68 -10.47 19.22
N ASP A 70 -7.23 -10.34 20.43
CA ASP A 70 -8.65 -10.19 20.69
C ASP A 70 -9.50 -11.44 20.34
N PHE A 71 -10.85 -11.33 20.51
CA PHE A 71 -11.79 -12.43 20.26
C PHE A 71 -11.81 -12.90 18.80
N TYR A 72 -11.32 -12.08 17.87
CA TYR A 72 -11.21 -12.41 16.45
C TYR A 72 -9.79 -12.80 16.00
N ALA A 73 -8.88 -13.10 16.94
CA ALA A 73 -7.56 -13.62 16.60
C ALA A 73 -7.66 -14.82 15.66
N GLY A 74 -6.77 -14.89 14.67
CA GLY A 74 -6.77 -15.90 13.61
C GLY A 74 -7.72 -15.62 12.45
N THR A 75 -8.58 -14.60 12.52
CA THR A 75 -9.40 -14.19 11.36
C THR A 75 -8.59 -13.35 10.37
N PRO A 76 -8.97 -13.33 9.06
CA PRO A 76 -8.22 -12.62 8.04
C PRO A 76 -8.20 -11.11 8.25
N VAL A 77 -7.04 -10.46 8.04
CA VAL A 77 -6.89 -9.01 8.01
C VAL A 77 -6.41 -8.50 6.66
N VAL A 78 -5.52 -9.23 5.98
CA VAL A 78 -5.09 -8.89 4.62
C VAL A 78 -5.33 -10.09 3.73
N THR A 79 -5.96 -9.84 2.57
CA THR A 79 -6.26 -10.91 1.61
C THR A 79 -5.86 -10.52 0.20
N HIS A 80 -5.74 -11.52 -0.66
CA HIS A 80 -5.44 -11.39 -2.07
C HIS A 80 -6.40 -12.24 -2.90
N LYS A 81 -6.76 -11.76 -4.07
CA LYS A 81 -7.47 -12.54 -5.09
C LYS A 81 -7.04 -12.12 -6.48
N SER A 82 -6.72 -13.11 -7.33
CA SER A 82 -6.62 -12.88 -8.77
C SER A 82 -8.01 -12.62 -9.35
N TYR A 83 -8.20 -11.53 -10.06
CA TYR A 83 -9.46 -11.18 -10.70
C TYR A 83 -9.24 -10.65 -12.12
N GLY A 84 -9.80 -11.33 -13.09
CA GLY A 84 -9.53 -11.03 -14.50
C GLY A 84 -8.06 -11.18 -14.86
N LYS A 85 -7.41 -10.07 -15.25
CA LYS A 85 -5.98 -10.02 -15.59
C LYS A 85 -5.13 -9.37 -14.48
N GLY A 86 -5.74 -9.05 -13.36
CA GLY A 86 -5.08 -8.33 -12.28
C GLY A 86 -5.26 -9.00 -10.93
N HIS A 87 -4.85 -8.27 -9.91
CA HIS A 87 -4.88 -8.69 -8.53
C HIS A 87 -5.69 -7.71 -7.69
N VAL A 88 -6.46 -8.22 -6.76
CA VAL A 88 -7.21 -7.44 -5.77
C VAL A 88 -6.65 -7.76 -4.40
N TYR A 89 -6.21 -6.74 -3.71
CA TYR A 89 -5.77 -6.80 -2.34
C TYR A 89 -6.77 -6.09 -1.44
N TYR A 90 -7.12 -6.69 -0.33
CA TYR A 90 -7.97 -6.09 0.66
C TYR A 90 -7.23 -6.00 1.99
N VAL A 91 -7.16 -4.81 2.55
CA VAL A 91 -6.57 -4.53 3.87
C VAL A 91 -7.70 -4.12 4.79
N GLY A 92 -8.04 -4.97 5.75
CA GLY A 92 -9.18 -4.83 6.65
C GLY A 92 -8.86 -4.09 7.95
N ALA A 93 -7.73 -3.40 8.04
CA ALA A 93 -7.36 -2.64 9.23
C ALA A 93 -6.57 -1.39 8.87
N ASP A 94 -6.56 -0.42 9.78
CA ASP A 94 -5.62 0.70 9.72
C ASP A 94 -4.26 0.22 10.25
N MET A 95 -3.35 -0.04 9.30
CA MET A 95 -2.05 -0.64 9.56
C MET A 95 -0.99 0.43 9.78
N GLU A 96 0.08 0.08 10.49
CA GLU A 96 1.23 0.97 10.66
C GLU A 96 1.97 1.26 9.34
N GLN A 97 2.74 2.34 9.31
CA GLN A 97 3.46 2.80 8.11
C GLN A 97 4.44 1.75 7.54
N ALA A 98 5.06 0.94 8.40
CA ALA A 98 5.99 -0.12 7.97
C ALA A 98 5.29 -1.15 7.08
N PHE A 99 4.06 -1.55 7.44
CA PHE A 99 3.25 -2.43 6.60
C PHE A 99 3.02 -1.83 5.21
N TYR A 100 2.57 -0.59 5.13
CA TYR A 100 2.30 0.04 3.84
C TYR A 100 3.54 0.16 2.96
N SER A 101 4.71 0.42 3.55
CA SER A 101 5.97 0.46 2.81
C SER A 101 6.30 -0.89 2.19
N ASP A 102 6.19 -1.97 2.96
CA ASP A 102 6.45 -3.33 2.49
C ASP A 102 5.40 -3.79 1.47
N PHE A 103 4.13 -3.56 1.79
CA PHE A 103 3.00 -3.95 0.95
C PHE A 103 3.05 -3.27 -0.42
N TYR A 104 3.13 -1.94 -0.46
CA TYR A 104 3.15 -1.22 -1.73
C TYR A 104 4.43 -1.48 -2.53
N GLY A 105 5.58 -1.66 -1.86
CA GLY A 105 6.83 -2.03 -2.53
C GLY A 105 6.72 -3.36 -3.29
N LYS A 106 6.10 -4.36 -2.65
CA LYS A 106 5.89 -5.70 -3.25
C LYS A 106 4.79 -5.69 -4.32
N ALA A 107 3.66 -5.06 -4.04
CA ALA A 107 2.56 -4.96 -5.01
C ALA A 107 2.94 -4.17 -6.27
N ALA A 108 3.70 -3.08 -6.13
CA ALA A 108 4.22 -2.32 -7.26
C ALA A 108 5.18 -3.16 -8.12
N LYS A 109 6.08 -3.91 -7.47
CA LYS A 109 6.99 -4.82 -8.16
C LYS A 109 6.23 -5.91 -8.94
N GLU A 110 5.21 -6.51 -8.35
CA GLU A 110 4.34 -7.48 -9.01
C GLU A 110 3.62 -6.88 -10.22
N ALA A 111 3.12 -5.66 -10.08
CA ALA A 111 2.46 -4.92 -11.15
C ALA A 111 3.44 -4.41 -12.23
N GLY A 112 4.75 -4.66 -12.11
CA GLY A 112 5.77 -4.18 -13.03
C GLY A 112 5.97 -2.66 -13.00
N ILE A 113 5.49 -1.99 -11.93
CA ILE A 113 5.65 -0.55 -11.74
C ILE A 113 7.07 -0.26 -11.29
N GLN A 114 7.73 0.64 -12.01
CA GLN A 114 9.07 1.12 -11.65
C GLN A 114 9.00 2.59 -11.25
N ALA A 115 9.74 2.93 -10.20
CA ALA A 115 9.92 4.34 -9.84
C ALA A 115 10.77 5.04 -10.91
N PRO A 116 10.48 6.32 -11.23
CA PRO A 116 11.27 7.08 -12.19
C PRO A 116 12.74 7.21 -11.81
N LEU A 117 13.05 7.20 -10.51
CA LEU A 117 14.40 7.19 -9.97
C LEU A 117 14.56 6.02 -8.99
N GLY A 118 15.76 5.43 -8.96
CA GLY A 118 16.06 4.29 -8.09
C GLY A 118 16.04 4.62 -6.59
N PHE A 119 16.32 5.87 -6.24
CA PHE A 119 16.25 6.38 -4.86
C PHE A 119 15.69 7.80 -4.84
N VAL A 120 14.74 8.02 -3.95
CA VAL A 120 14.16 9.33 -3.68
C VAL A 120 14.10 9.54 -2.16
N PRO A 121 14.68 10.63 -1.63
CA PRO A 121 14.59 10.94 -0.20
C PRO A 121 13.15 11.11 0.28
N ALA A 122 12.92 10.90 1.57
CA ALA A 122 11.63 11.21 2.18
C ALA A 122 11.23 12.66 1.93
N GLU A 123 9.93 12.92 1.78
CA GLU A 123 9.34 14.22 1.48
C GLU A 123 9.72 14.82 0.11
N VAL A 124 10.33 14.02 -0.77
CA VAL A 124 10.55 14.37 -2.17
C VAL A 124 9.59 13.57 -3.05
N SER A 125 8.91 14.23 -3.95
CA SER A 125 8.08 13.60 -4.98
C SER A 125 8.79 13.66 -6.32
N VAL A 126 8.78 12.55 -7.05
CA VAL A 126 9.31 12.47 -8.40
C VAL A 126 8.24 11.93 -9.32
N THR A 127 7.93 12.66 -10.37
CA THR A 127 6.98 12.25 -11.40
C THR A 127 7.60 12.38 -12.78
N LEU A 128 7.34 11.39 -13.63
CA LEU A 128 7.76 11.39 -15.02
C LEU A 128 6.58 11.78 -15.91
N ARG A 129 6.84 12.63 -16.91
CA ARG A 129 5.94 12.94 -18.01
C ARG A 129 6.69 12.75 -19.31
N GLU A 130 6.03 12.22 -20.31
CA GLU A 130 6.60 11.99 -21.61
C GLU A 130 5.71 12.54 -22.74
N ASN A 131 6.31 12.92 -23.81
CA ASN A 131 5.66 13.16 -25.09
C ASN A 131 6.41 12.35 -26.17
N GLN A 132 6.10 12.58 -27.45
CA GLN A 132 6.72 11.80 -28.55
C GLN A 132 8.23 12.02 -28.69
N GLU A 133 8.81 13.08 -28.13
CA GLU A 133 10.20 13.50 -28.38
C GLU A 133 11.02 13.53 -27.08
N ASN A 134 10.40 13.81 -25.94
CA ASN A 134 11.12 14.08 -24.69
C ASN A 134 10.42 13.46 -23.49
N GLU A 135 11.24 13.14 -22.47
CA GLU A 135 10.81 12.82 -21.12
C GLU A 135 11.10 14.01 -20.19
N TYR A 136 10.19 14.28 -19.25
CA TYR A 136 10.30 15.35 -18.28
C TYR A 136 10.20 14.78 -16.88
N LEU A 137 11.25 14.95 -16.11
CA LEU A 137 11.32 14.53 -14.72
C LEU A 137 11.01 15.74 -13.83
N PHE A 138 9.90 15.65 -13.07
CA PHE A 138 9.50 16.66 -12.11
C PHE A 138 9.91 16.22 -10.71
N ILE A 139 10.80 16.97 -10.08
CA ILE A 139 11.29 16.70 -8.71
C ILE A 139 10.79 17.83 -7.82
N GLN A 140 10.05 17.50 -6.78
CA GLN A 140 9.44 18.44 -5.85
C GLN A 140 9.84 18.10 -4.43
N ASN A 141 10.53 19.01 -3.78
CA ASN A 141 10.93 18.89 -2.38
C ASN A 141 9.87 19.55 -1.47
N TYR A 142 9.21 18.76 -0.63
CA TYR A 142 8.24 19.22 0.36
C TYR A 142 8.86 19.34 1.77
N ALA A 143 10.12 18.93 1.93
CA ALA A 143 10.84 19.11 3.17
C ALA A 143 11.18 20.60 3.41
N ARG A 144 11.43 20.94 4.66
CA ARG A 144 11.92 22.28 5.03
C ARG A 144 13.43 22.47 4.84
N GLU A 145 14.11 21.42 4.43
CA GLU A 145 15.56 21.36 4.24
C GLU A 145 15.90 20.91 2.82
N THR A 146 17.09 21.21 2.37
CA THR A 146 17.62 20.76 1.08
C THR A 146 17.80 19.24 1.07
N LYS A 147 17.31 18.59 0.02
CA LYS A 147 17.46 17.16 -0.20
C LYS A 147 18.25 16.91 -1.48
N ALA A 148 19.26 16.06 -1.41
CA ALA A 148 20.01 15.60 -2.57
C ALA A 148 19.24 14.49 -3.28
N VAL A 149 19.00 14.65 -4.59
CA VAL A 149 18.35 13.65 -5.44
C VAL A 149 19.29 13.30 -6.59
N PRO A 150 19.74 12.04 -6.70
CA PRO A 150 20.59 11.61 -7.81
C PRO A 150 19.76 11.59 -9.10
N VAL A 151 20.03 12.51 -10.01
CA VAL A 151 19.41 12.58 -11.33
C VAL A 151 20.36 11.98 -12.36
N PRO A 152 19.90 11.09 -13.27
CA PRO A 152 20.72 10.58 -14.35
C PRO A 152 21.30 11.69 -15.24
N ALA A 153 22.53 11.50 -15.70
CA ALA A 153 23.28 12.54 -16.43
C ALA A 153 22.70 12.93 -17.81
N GLU A 154 21.79 12.13 -18.33
CA GLU A 154 21.06 12.41 -19.58
C GLU A 154 19.97 13.48 -19.44
N TYR A 155 19.59 13.85 -18.21
CA TYR A 155 18.62 14.92 -18.01
C TYR A 155 19.29 16.29 -17.92
N GLU A 156 18.70 17.28 -18.57
CA GLU A 156 19.07 18.69 -18.50
C GLU A 156 18.08 19.46 -17.62
N VAL A 157 18.60 20.34 -16.77
CA VAL A 157 17.74 21.19 -15.92
C VAL A 157 17.15 22.32 -16.77
N ILE A 158 15.83 22.29 -16.94
CA ILE A 158 15.09 23.31 -17.71
C ILE A 158 14.38 24.33 -16.81
N TYR A 159 14.17 24.03 -15.54
CA TYR A 159 13.57 24.92 -14.56
C TYR A 159 14.11 24.63 -13.15
N GLY A 160 14.44 25.67 -12.41
CA GLY A 160 15.11 25.58 -11.10
C GLY A 160 16.61 25.81 -11.22
N ALA A 161 17.32 25.83 -10.09
CA ALA A 161 18.77 25.94 -10.05
C ALA A 161 19.41 24.53 -9.98
N ALA A 162 20.41 24.27 -10.84
CA ALA A 162 21.13 22.99 -10.83
C ALA A 162 21.81 22.72 -9.48
N ASP A 163 22.23 23.77 -8.79
CA ASP A 163 22.89 23.70 -7.48
C ASP A 163 21.95 23.36 -6.31
N GLU A 164 20.63 23.41 -6.54
CA GLU A 164 19.59 23.06 -5.54
C GLU A 164 19.08 21.60 -5.69
N ILE A 165 19.56 20.90 -6.73
CA ILE A 165 19.15 19.52 -7.04
C ILE A 165 20.22 18.51 -6.61
N MET A 166 21.39 18.98 -6.17
CA MET A 166 22.49 18.13 -5.69
C MET A 166 22.19 17.48 -4.35
#